data_b8607ab4ff76fe14324ed2331369b221
#
_entry.id   b8607ab4ff76fe14324ed2331369b221
#
_cell.length_a   1.000
_cell.length_b   1.000
_cell.length_c   1.000
_cell.angle_alpha   90.00
_cell.angle_beta   90.00
_cell.angle_gamma   90.00
#
_symmetry.space_group_name_H-M   'P 1'
#
loop_
_entity.id
_entity.type
_entity.pdbx_description
1 polymer ?
#
loop_
_entity_poly.entity_id
_entity_poly.type
_entity_poly.pdbx_seq_one_letter_code
_entity_poly.pdbx_strand_id
1 'polypeptide(L)'
;MKQFAKIAAVATITALACAAATHAQTVPGGGGTADAGSRLDNVLARGTLRVCTTGDYKPYSYYRADGRFEGIDIDMADALAKSLGVKADYVKTSWPNLTADFVAKCDIAVGGVSTTLERQKRAFFTQPYMTDGKTPIVRCADADQYQTVAQIDRPETRVIVNPGGTNERFAKQHFTHANVTVYPDNVTIFKQILAGKADVMVTDASETLLQQKLNPGLCSVHPDQPFQFGEKAYMVPRGDVVFQQYVDQWLHLALANGEFRAISDKWLK
;
A
#
# COMPACT_ATOMS: atom_id res chain seq x y z
N MET A 1 48.10 57.57 77.13
CA MET A 1 48.26 56.20 77.55
C MET A 1 47.78 55.30 76.40
N LYS A 2 48.64 54.49 75.86
CA LYS A 2 48.53 53.47 74.82
C LYS A 2 48.05 53.92 73.41
N GLN A 3 49.06 54.22 72.58
CA GLN A 3 49.00 54.37 71.15
C GLN A 3 48.81 52.99 70.49
N PHE A 4 47.87 52.89 69.50
CA PHE A 4 47.76 51.75 68.60
C PHE A 4 48.25 52.14 67.21
N ALA A 5 49.36 51.54 66.82
CA ALA A 5 49.92 51.67 65.49
C ALA A 5 49.05 50.93 64.49
N LYS A 6 48.68 51.61 63.38
CA LYS A 6 48.01 51.01 62.24
C LYS A 6 49.07 50.49 61.26
N ILE A 7 49.10 49.20 61.06
CA ILE A 7 49.89 48.54 60.01
C ILE A 7 48.96 48.44 58.75
N ALA A 8 49.36 49.09 57.67
CA ALA A 8 48.73 48.96 56.36
C ALA A 8 49.38 47.80 55.64
N ALA A 9 48.58 46.77 55.38
CA ALA A 9 48.97 45.65 54.51
C ALA A 9 48.54 45.95 53.03
N VAL A 10 49.57 46.08 52.20
CA VAL A 10 49.35 46.18 50.73
C VAL A 10 49.18 44.77 50.17
N ALA A 11 48.00 44.43 49.72
CA ALA A 11 47.74 43.19 49.05
C ALA A 11 47.91 43.36 47.51
N THR A 12 48.95 42.77 46.99
CA THR A 12 49.19 42.66 45.52
C THR A 12 48.31 41.57 44.93
N ILE A 13 47.34 41.95 44.16
CA ILE A 13 46.48 41.01 43.40
C ILE A 13 47.18 40.69 42.10
N THR A 14 47.72 39.50 41.98
CA THR A 14 48.25 38.94 40.75
C THR A 14 47.03 38.33 39.95
N ALA A 15 46.62 39.00 38.86
CA ALA A 15 45.60 38.48 37.97
C ALA A 15 46.19 37.36 37.10
N LEU A 16 45.78 36.13 37.38
CA LEU A 16 46.11 34.98 36.57
C LEU A 16 45.06 34.93 35.39
N ALA A 17 45.52 35.31 34.20
CA ALA A 17 44.70 35.19 33.00
C ALA A 17 44.65 33.70 32.58
N CYS A 18 43.54 33.02 32.90
CA CYS A 18 43.21 31.72 32.32
C CYS A 18 42.75 31.92 30.87
N ALA A 19 43.65 31.67 29.92
CA ALA A 19 43.28 31.51 28.53
C ALA A 19 42.51 30.18 28.38
N ALA A 20 41.18 30.24 28.32
CA ALA A 20 40.34 29.11 27.96
C ALA A 20 40.54 28.82 26.45
N ALA A 21 41.36 27.84 26.14
CA ALA A 21 41.40 27.28 24.77
C ALA A 21 40.09 26.57 24.51
N THR A 22 39.18 27.20 23.78
CA THR A 22 38.01 26.54 23.22
C THR A 22 38.47 25.57 22.15
N HIS A 23 38.62 24.30 22.51
CA HIS A 23 38.70 23.23 21.52
C HIS A 23 37.32 23.13 20.86
N ALA A 24 37.20 23.73 19.69
CA ALA A 24 36.10 23.38 18.76
C ALA A 24 36.31 21.89 18.39
N GLN A 25 35.54 21.03 19.04
CA GLN A 25 35.40 19.64 18.56
C GLN A 25 34.74 19.70 17.19
N THR A 26 35.52 19.57 16.13
CA THR A 26 35.02 19.21 14.83
C THR A 26 34.44 17.79 14.95
N VAL A 27 33.12 17.70 15.08
CA VAL A 27 32.40 16.43 14.87
C VAL A 27 32.84 15.97 13.49
N PRO A 28 33.40 14.76 13.31
CA PRO A 28 33.66 14.25 12.01
C PRO A 28 32.31 14.18 11.32
N GLY A 29 32.09 15.00 10.28
CA GLY A 29 30.96 14.86 9.41
C GLY A 29 31.00 13.42 8.90
N GLY A 30 30.03 12.59 9.34
CA GLY A 30 29.81 11.29 8.76
C GLY A 30 29.72 11.52 7.27
N GLY A 31 30.67 10.97 6.50
CA GLY A 31 30.61 10.88 5.06
C GLY A 31 29.42 10.03 4.72
N GLY A 32 28.21 10.61 4.76
CA GLY A 32 27.05 10.09 4.12
C GLY A 32 27.41 10.05 2.64
N THR A 33 27.45 8.85 2.05
CA THR A 33 27.28 8.69 0.61
C THR A 33 26.26 9.70 0.15
N ALA A 34 26.56 10.47 -0.90
CA ALA A 34 25.69 11.50 -1.45
C ALA A 34 24.25 10.98 -1.38
N ASP A 35 23.44 11.63 -0.58
CA ASP A 35 22.06 11.25 -0.32
C ASP A 35 21.41 11.20 -1.70
N ALA A 36 21.08 10.00 -2.16
CA ALA A 36 20.27 9.87 -3.35
C ALA A 36 18.95 10.49 -2.92
N GLY A 37 18.74 11.75 -3.34
CA GLY A 37 17.65 12.60 -2.87
C GLY A 37 16.34 11.85 -2.85
N SER A 38 15.42 12.22 -1.97
CA SER A 38 14.10 11.58 -1.84
C SER A 38 13.48 11.28 -3.20
N ARG A 39 12.70 10.23 -3.29
CA ARG A 39 11.89 9.93 -4.47
C ARG A 39 11.02 11.13 -4.87
N LEU A 40 10.59 11.93 -3.88
CA LEU A 40 9.89 13.19 -4.14
C LEU A 40 10.70 14.12 -5.05
N ASP A 41 11.95 14.39 -4.68
CA ASP A 41 12.82 15.28 -5.46
C ASP A 41 13.09 14.71 -6.86
N ASN A 42 13.30 13.39 -6.94
CA ASN A 42 13.52 12.71 -8.21
C ASN A 42 12.30 12.75 -9.13
N VAL A 43 11.09 12.62 -8.58
CA VAL A 43 9.82 12.71 -9.33
C VAL A 43 9.62 14.14 -9.84
N LEU A 44 9.83 15.16 -8.99
CA LEU A 44 9.70 16.56 -9.36
C LEU A 44 10.72 16.95 -10.44
N ALA A 45 11.99 16.57 -10.27
CA ALA A 45 13.03 16.87 -11.25
C ALA A 45 12.82 16.19 -12.61
N ARG A 46 12.28 14.97 -12.61
CA ARG A 46 11.98 14.20 -13.82
C ARG A 46 10.68 14.63 -14.50
N GLY A 47 9.77 15.27 -13.78
CA GLY A 47 8.44 15.65 -14.28
C GLY A 47 7.50 14.45 -14.50
N THR A 48 7.78 13.28 -13.88
CA THR A 48 7.02 12.04 -14.10
C THR A 48 6.97 11.19 -12.84
N LEU A 49 5.77 10.75 -12.46
CA LEU A 49 5.51 9.75 -11.42
C LEU A 49 5.35 8.37 -12.07
N ARG A 50 6.26 7.45 -11.84
CA ARG A 50 6.17 6.07 -12.35
C ARG A 50 5.31 5.23 -11.42
N VAL A 51 4.21 4.69 -11.95
CA VAL A 51 3.15 4.01 -11.21
C VAL A 51 3.07 2.55 -11.62
N CYS A 52 3.48 1.62 -10.74
CA CYS A 52 3.25 0.19 -10.96
C CYS A 52 1.81 -0.20 -10.65
N THR A 53 1.18 -0.96 -11.55
CA THR A 53 -0.17 -1.51 -11.36
C THR A 53 -0.38 -2.78 -12.17
N THR A 54 -1.25 -3.69 -11.71
CA THR A 54 -1.48 -4.97 -12.39
C THR A 54 -2.45 -4.87 -13.57
N GLY A 55 -3.45 -4.01 -13.45
CA GLY A 55 -4.44 -3.79 -14.52
C GLY A 55 -5.44 -4.94 -14.69
N ASP A 56 -5.62 -5.78 -13.69
CA ASP A 56 -6.52 -6.94 -13.71
C ASP A 56 -7.46 -7.01 -12.50
N TYR A 57 -7.59 -5.90 -11.75
CA TYR A 57 -8.30 -5.87 -10.48
C TYR A 57 -9.31 -4.72 -10.39
N LYS A 58 -10.50 -4.92 -10.97
CA LYS A 58 -11.62 -3.98 -10.83
C LYS A 58 -12.14 -3.96 -9.38
N PRO A 59 -12.55 -2.80 -8.86
CA PRO A 59 -12.65 -1.47 -9.49
C PRO A 59 -11.36 -0.63 -9.42
N TYR A 60 -10.27 -1.16 -8.84
CA TYR A 60 -9.07 -0.38 -8.52
C TYR A 60 -8.19 -0.10 -9.73
N SER A 61 -7.95 -1.12 -10.54
CA SER A 61 -7.08 -1.02 -11.73
C SER A 61 -7.51 -2.02 -12.81
N TYR A 62 -7.75 -1.52 -14.00
CA TYR A 62 -8.09 -2.34 -15.15
C TYR A 62 -7.36 -1.83 -16.39
N TYR A 63 -6.69 -2.75 -17.11
CA TYR A 63 -6.00 -2.46 -18.36
C TYR A 63 -6.94 -2.77 -19.54
N ARG A 64 -7.33 -1.74 -20.27
CA ARG A 64 -8.28 -1.81 -21.37
C ARG A 64 -7.63 -2.36 -22.64
N ALA A 65 -8.45 -2.82 -23.56
CA ALA A 65 -8.01 -3.27 -24.88
C ALA A 65 -7.37 -2.15 -25.74
N ASP A 66 -7.70 -0.88 -25.44
CA ASP A 66 -7.11 0.28 -26.11
C ASP A 66 -5.76 0.73 -25.51
N GLY A 67 -5.20 -0.04 -24.58
CA GLY A 67 -3.90 0.22 -23.97
C GLY A 67 -3.92 1.21 -22.81
N ARG A 68 -5.09 1.65 -22.33
CA ARG A 68 -5.21 2.58 -21.19
C ARG A 68 -5.56 1.85 -19.92
N PHE A 69 -5.08 2.39 -18.79
CA PHE A 69 -5.53 1.98 -17.48
C PHE A 69 -6.77 2.80 -17.06
N GLU A 70 -7.63 2.19 -16.25
CA GLU A 70 -8.78 2.82 -15.62
C GLU A 70 -9.04 2.20 -14.24
N GLY A 71 -9.73 2.93 -13.35
CA GLY A 71 -10.12 2.46 -12.03
C GLY A 71 -9.89 3.51 -10.94
N ILE A 72 -10.34 3.19 -9.73
CA ILE A 72 -10.24 4.07 -8.56
C ILE A 72 -8.79 4.50 -8.33
N ASP A 73 -7.87 3.55 -8.28
CA ASP A 73 -6.47 3.84 -7.95
C ASP A 73 -5.71 4.45 -9.13
N ILE A 74 -6.21 4.30 -10.34
CA ILE A 74 -5.68 5.00 -11.52
C ILE A 74 -6.05 6.48 -11.45
N ASP A 75 -7.33 6.79 -11.24
CA ASP A 75 -7.80 8.18 -11.09
C ASP A 75 -7.12 8.86 -9.87
N MET A 76 -6.88 8.13 -8.77
CA MET A 76 -6.15 8.61 -7.60
C MET A 76 -4.66 8.86 -7.90
N ALA A 77 -4.00 7.98 -8.66
CA ALA A 77 -2.61 8.18 -9.06
C ALA A 77 -2.45 9.38 -10.00
N ASP A 78 -3.42 9.61 -10.89
CA ASP A 78 -3.47 10.82 -11.72
C ASP A 78 -3.66 12.09 -10.86
N ALA A 79 -4.51 12.03 -9.82
CA ALA A 79 -4.69 13.13 -8.88
C ALA A 79 -3.42 13.41 -8.06
N LEU A 80 -2.70 12.36 -7.62
CA LEU A 80 -1.39 12.51 -6.97
C LEU A 80 -0.36 13.15 -7.92
N ALA A 81 -0.24 12.66 -9.15
CA ALA A 81 0.66 13.24 -10.14
C ALA A 81 0.35 14.72 -10.41
N LYS A 82 -0.94 15.06 -10.49
CA LYS A 82 -1.41 16.45 -10.62
C LYS A 82 -1.00 17.30 -9.40
N SER A 83 -1.11 16.79 -8.19
CA SER A 83 -0.69 17.51 -6.97
C SER A 83 0.81 17.78 -6.94
N LEU A 84 1.60 16.89 -7.56
CA LEU A 84 3.05 17.05 -7.75
C LEU A 84 3.42 17.94 -8.95
N GLY A 85 2.46 18.34 -9.78
CA GLY A 85 2.72 19.09 -11.02
C GLY A 85 3.43 18.26 -12.10
N VAL A 86 3.29 16.92 -12.08
CA VAL A 86 3.95 15.98 -12.99
C VAL A 86 2.92 15.12 -13.73
N LYS A 87 3.38 14.25 -14.65
CA LYS A 87 2.55 13.26 -15.34
C LYS A 87 2.69 11.89 -14.71
N ALA A 88 1.61 11.11 -14.66
CA ALA A 88 1.67 9.69 -14.33
C ALA A 88 2.18 8.90 -15.53
N ASP A 89 3.09 7.96 -15.28
CA ASP A 89 3.61 6.98 -16.24
C ASP A 89 3.37 5.57 -15.69
N TYR A 90 2.49 4.83 -16.35
CA TYR A 90 2.01 3.54 -15.84
C TYR A 90 2.88 2.38 -16.32
N VAL A 91 3.40 1.61 -15.36
CA VAL A 91 4.18 0.40 -15.57
C VAL A 91 3.31 -0.81 -15.25
N LYS A 92 2.91 -1.55 -16.29
CA LYS A 92 2.13 -2.78 -16.12
C LYS A 92 2.98 -3.87 -15.47
N THR A 93 2.44 -4.50 -14.44
CA THR A 93 3.05 -5.65 -13.75
C THR A 93 2.03 -6.78 -13.55
N SER A 94 2.35 -7.74 -12.70
CA SER A 94 1.48 -8.85 -12.30
C SER A 94 1.57 -9.05 -10.78
N TRP A 95 0.58 -9.69 -10.18
CA TRP A 95 0.58 -9.93 -8.73
C TRP A 95 1.83 -10.65 -8.22
N PRO A 96 2.37 -11.69 -8.91
CA PRO A 96 3.62 -12.33 -8.50
C PRO A 96 4.82 -11.37 -8.52
N ASN A 97 4.85 -10.44 -9.48
CA ASN A 97 5.99 -9.55 -9.72
C ASN A 97 5.84 -8.17 -9.08
N LEU A 98 4.66 -7.81 -8.55
CA LEU A 98 4.32 -6.45 -8.11
C LEU A 98 5.41 -5.84 -7.21
N THR A 99 5.84 -6.55 -6.17
CA THR A 99 6.82 -6.01 -5.23
C THR A 99 8.21 -5.87 -5.85
N ALA A 100 8.63 -6.81 -6.69
CA ALA A 100 9.92 -6.76 -7.37
C ALA A 100 9.97 -5.64 -8.42
N ASP A 101 8.94 -5.54 -9.24
CA ASP A 101 8.81 -4.49 -10.25
C ASP A 101 8.71 -3.10 -9.62
N PHE A 102 7.93 -2.96 -8.54
CA PHE A 102 7.84 -1.71 -7.80
C PHE A 102 9.22 -1.24 -7.32
N VAL A 103 9.97 -2.11 -6.63
CA VAL A 103 11.31 -1.76 -6.10
C VAL A 103 12.27 -1.36 -7.22
N ALA A 104 12.19 -2.04 -8.38
CA ALA A 104 13.13 -1.86 -9.48
C ALA A 104 12.76 -0.70 -10.42
N LYS A 105 11.46 -0.38 -10.60
CA LYS A 105 11.02 0.41 -11.75
C LYS A 105 10.15 1.62 -11.38
N CYS A 106 9.47 1.60 -10.21
CA CYS A 106 8.39 2.54 -9.94
C CYS A 106 8.66 3.41 -8.72
N ASP A 107 7.93 4.51 -8.65
CA ASP A 107 7.95 5.44 -7.54
C ASP A 107 6.83 5.09 -6.53
N ILE A 108 5.70 4.57 -7.04
CA ILE A 108 4.55 4.13 -6.26
C ILE A 108 3.94 2.88 -6.91
N ALA A 109 3.31 2.00 -6.10
CA ALA A 109 2.46 0.94 -6.63
C ALA A 109 1.05 1.07 -6.08
N VAL A 110 0.07 0.98 -7.00
CA VAL A 110 -1.36 1.18 -6.76
C VAL A 110 -2.17 0.05 -7.41
N GLY A 111 -3.48 0.00 -7.17
CA GLY A 111 -4.39 -0.96 -7.81
C GLY A 111 -4.98 -1.96 -6.83
N GLY A 112 -5.51 -1.50 -5.70
CA GLY A 112 -6.12 -2.35 -4.68
C GLY A 112 -5.10 -3.17 -3.91
N VAL A 113 -3.92 -2.61 -3.66
CA VAL A 113 -2.82 -3.34 -3.02
C VAL A 113 -3.13 -3.58 -1.56
N SER A 114 -3.29 -4.85 -1.17
CA SER A 114 -3.47 -5.22 0.24
C SER A 114 -2.16 -5.03 1.02
N THR A 115 -2.27 -4.41 2.21
CA THR A 115 -1.16 -4.32 3.16
C THR A 115 -0.82 -5.70 3.70
N THR A 116 0.47 -6.04 3.71
CA THR A 116 0.96 -7.29 4.31
C THR A 116 2.36 -7.08 4.89
N LEU A 117 2.67 -7.77 5.99
CA LEU A 117 4.01 -7.73 6.58
C LEU A 117 5.09 -8.24 5.62
N GLU A 118 4.73 -9.16 4.71
CA GLU A 118 5.67 -9.65 3.70
C GLU A 118 6.07 -8.55 2.70
N ARG A 119 5.10 -7.77 2.21
CA ARG A 119 5.37 -6.61 1.36
C ARG A 119 6.09 -5.49 2.15
N GLN A 120 5.74 -5.31 3.43
CA GLN A 120 6.33 -4.29 4.30
C GLN A 120 7.84 -4.49 4.51
N LYS A 121 8.36 -5.70 4.40
CA LYS A 121 9.81 -5.95 4.40
C LYS A 121 10.55 -5.28 3.23
N ARG A 122 9.87 -5.02 2.13
CA ARG A 122 10.44 -4.51 0.87
C ARG A 122 9.99 -3.10 0.50
N ALA A 123 8.87 -2.63 1.05
CA ALA A 123 8.24 -1.34 0.77
C ALA A 123 7.70 -0.74 2.06
N PHE A 124 7.48 0.58 2.09
CA PHE A 124 6.54 1.18 3.03
C PHE A 124 5.14 1.18 2.42
N PHE A 125 4.14 1.35 3.26
CA PHE A 125 2.78 1.64 2.85
C PHE A 125 2.37 3.03 3.31
N THR A 126 1.48 3.65 2.56
CA THR A 126 0.72 4.83 3.04
C THR A 126 -0.21 4.42 4.19
N GLN A 127 -0.81 5.40 4.84
CA GLN A 127 -2.03 5.11 5.61
C GLN A 127 -3.05 4.38 4.73
N PRO A 128 -3.84 3.45 5.28
CA PRO A 128 -4.85 2.75 4.51
C PRO A 128 -5.97 3.70 4.10
N TYR A 129 -6.44 3.55 2.86
CA TYR A 129 -7.58 4.31 2.35
C TYR A 129 -8.89 3.51 2.39
N MET A 130 -8.81 2.19 2.63
CA MET A 130 -9.98 1.31 2.71
C MET A 130 -9.69 0.11 3.62
N THR A 131 -10.65 -0.19 4.48
CA THR A 131 -10.73 -1.48 5.17
C THR A 131 -11.43 -2.48 4.25
N ASP A 132 -10.93 -3.71 4.21
CA ASP A 132 -11.38 -4.79 3.35
C ASP A 132 -11.18 -6.14 4.07
N GLY A 133 -11.34 -7.25 3.36
CA GLY A 133 -11.08 -8.57 3.95
C GLY A 133 -11.49 -9.70 3.02
N LYS A 134 -11.04 -10.91 3.33
CA LYS A 134 -11.29 -12.10 2.50
C LYS A 134 -12.69 -12.66 2.75
N THR A 135 -13.50 -12.70 1.69
CA THR A 135 -14.85 -13.25 1.72
C THR A 135 -15.13 -14.10 0.47
N PRO A 136 -16.04 -15.09 0.55
CA PRO A 136 -16.37 -15.91 -0.60
C PRO A 136 -17.25 -15.18 -1.61
N ILE A 137 -17.09 -15.52 -2.88
CA ILE A 137 -18.05 -15.26 -3.94
C ILE A 137 -18.37 -16.58 -4.65
N VAL A 138 -19.67 -16.84 -4.82
CA VAL A 138 -20.21 -18.11 -5.30
C VAL A 138 -21.41 -17.88 -6.20
N ARG A 139 -21.94 -18.91 -6.85
CA ARG A 139 -23.29 -18.83 -7.43
C ARG A 139 -24.31 -18.59 -6.31
N CYS A 140 -25.28 -17.71 -6.54
CA CYS A 140 -26.26 -17.35 -5.50
C CYS A 140 -27.05 -18.56 -4.95
N ALA A 141 -27.32 -19.56 -5.78
CA ALA A 141 -28.01 -20.79 -5.38
C ALA A 141 -27.21 -21.64 -4.38
N ASP A 142 -25.89 -21.41 -4.29
CA ASP A 142 -24.98 -22.20 -3.48
C ASP A 142 -24.49 -21.43 -2.24
N ALA A 143 -24.94 -20.19 -2.02
CA ALA A 143 -24.42 -19.29 -0.99
C ALA A 143 -24.42 -19.89 0.43
N ASP A 144 -25.46 -20.63 0.81
CA ASP A 144 -25.58 -21.25 2.14
C ASP A 144 -24.59 -22.37 2.38
N GLN A 145 -23.95 -22.90 1.31
CA GLN A 145 -23.01 -24.01 1.40
C GLN A 145 -21.57 -23.55 1.69
N TYR A 146 -21.28 -22.22 1.61
CA TYR A 146 -19.93 -21.68 1.64
C TYR A 146 -19.78 -20.51 2.64
N GLN A 147 -20.48 -20.62 3.79
CA GLN A 147 -20.49 -19.59 4.84
C GLN A 147 -19.24 -19.59 5.73
N THR A 148 -18.50 -20.68 5.79
CA THR A 148 -17.32 -20.82 6.65
C THR A 148 -16.14 -21.43 5.89
N VAL A 149 -14.92 -21.21 6.40
CA VAL A 149 -13.72 -21.85 5.88
C VAL A 149 -13.88 -23.39 5.85
N ALA A 150 -14.44 -23.99 6.91
CA ALA A 150 -14.67 -25.43 7.00
C ALA A 150 -15.67 -25.96 5.96
N GLN A 151 -16.69 -25.16 5.59
CA GLN A 151 -17.62 -25.53 4.54
C GLN A 151 -16.99 -25.44 3.14
N ILE A 152 -15.98 -24.59 2.96
CA ILE A 152 -15.24 -24.47 1.71
C ILE A 152 -14.15 -25.54 1.61
N ASP A 153 -13.42 -25.83 2.71
CA ASP A 153 -12.27 -26.76 2.70
C ASP A 153 -12.73 -28.22 2.75
N ARG A 154 -13.47 -28.65 1.71
CA ARG A 154 -13.93 -30.04 1.53
C ARG A 154 -13.44 -30.61 0.20
N PRO A 155 -13.15 -31.93 0.14
CA PRO A 155 -12.58 -32.56 -1.06
C PRO A 155 -13.41 -32.35 -2.34
N GLU A 156 -14.72 -32.20 -2.23
CA GLU A 156 -15.62 -31.97 -3.36
C GLU A 156 -15.63 -30.52 -3.85
N THR A 157 -15.14 -29.55 -3.04
CA THR A 157 -15.19 -28.13 -3.38
C THR A 157 -14.07 -27.75 -4.36
N ARG A 158 -14.45 -27.09 -5.45
CA ARG A 158 -13.53 -26.56 -6.46
C ARG A 158 -13.31 -25.07 -6.21
N VAL A 159 -12.21 -24.76 -5.53
CA VAL A 159 -11.78 -23.38 -5.28
C VAL A 159 -10.97 -22.87 -6.46
N ILE A 160 -11.22 -21.64 -6.90
CA ILE A 160 -10.47 -20.99 -7.95
C ILE A 160 -9.80 -19.72 -7.43
N VAL A 161 -8.53 -19.47 -7.80
CA VAL A 161 -7.76 -18.29 -7.37
C VAL A 161 -6.91 -17.75 -8.52
N ASN A 162 -6.63 -16.45 -8.49
CA ASN A 162 -5.63 -15.83 -9.36
C ASN A 162 -4.21 -16.05 -8.82
N PRO A 163 -3.17 -16.10 -9.70
CA PRO A 163 -1.80 -16.40 -9.27
C PRO A 163 -1.13 -15.26 -8.50
N GLY A 164 -0.32 -15.61 -7.49
CA GLY A 164 0.72 -14.78 -6.86
C GLY A 164 0.25 -13.67 -5.93
N GLY A 165 -1.04 -13.54 -5.70
CA GLY A 165 -1.61 -12.51 -4.83
C GLY A 165 -1.90 -13.00 -3.40
N THR A 166 -2.63 -12.16 -2.64
CA THR A 166 -3.10 -12.51 -1.30
C THR A 166 -4.20 -13.56 -1.34
N ASN A 167 -4.97 -13.68 -2.44
CA ASN A 167 -6.02 -14.68 -2.60
C ASN A 167 -5.44 -16.09 -2.70
N GLU A 168 -4.43 -16.30 -3.56
CA GLU A 168 -3.74 -17.60 -3.65
C GLU A 168 -3.10 -17.99 -2.33
N ARG A 169 -2.48 -17.03 -1.64
CA ARG A 169 -1.87 -17.27 -0.32
C ARG A 169 -2.91 -17.68 0.71
N PHE A 170 -4.04 -16.96 0.79
CA PHE A 170 -5.15 -17.31 1.67
C PHE A 170 -5.66 -18.71 1.37
N ALA A 171 -5.92 -19.04 0.11
CA ALA A 171 -6.41 -20.35 -0.29
C ALA A 171 -5.43 -21.48 0.12
N LYS A 172 -4.13 -21.31 -0.14
CA LYS A 172 -3.10 -22.28 0.26
C LYS A 172 -2.96 -22.48 1.77
N GLN A 173 -3.25 -21.44 2.56
CA GLN A 173 -3.19 -21.51 4.02
C GLN A 173 -4.42 -22.15 4.66
N HIS A 174 -5.59 -21.98 4.04
CA HIS A 174 -6.86 -22.33 4.66
C HIS A 174 -7.61 -23.48 3.98
N PHE A 175 -7.28 -23.79 2.72
CA PHE A 175 -7.94 -24.86 1.96
C PHE A 175 -6.94 -25.97 1.65
N THR A 176 -6.84 -26.91 2.59
CA THR A 176 -5.89 -28.04 2.52
C THR A 176 -6.54 -29.32 1.97
N HIS A 177 -7.87 -29.38 1.97
CA HIS A 177 -8.66 -30.50 1.48
C HIS A 177 -9.36 -30.19 0.16
N ALA A 178 -9.75 -28.95 -0.06
CA ALA A 178 -10.44 -28.53 -1.28
C ALA A 178 -9.54 -28.59 -2.52
N ASN A 179 -10.16 -28.73 -3.69
CA ASN A 179 -9.47 -28.71 -4.97
C ASN A 179 -9.17 -27.27 -5.41
N VAL A 180 -7.99 -26.75 -5.05
CA VAL A 180 -7.59 -25.38 -5.41
C VAL A 180 -6.96 -25.33 -6.80
N THR A 181 -7.56 -24.58 -7.72
CA THR A 181 -7.07 -24.34 -9.08
C THR A 181 -6.61 -22.89 -9.20
N VAL A 182 -5.36 -22.68 -9.70
CA VAL A 182 -4.84 -21.37 -10.05
C VAL A 182 -5.25 -21.06 -11.50
N TYR A 183 -6.02 -19.98 -11.67
CA TYR A 183 -6.51 -19.52 -12.98
C TYR A 183 -5.81 -18.22 -13.40
N PRO A 184 -5.14 -18.17 -14.56
CA PRO A 184 -4.22 -17.10 -14.89
C PRO A 184 -4.88 -15.74 -15.21
N ASP A 185 -6.17 -15.73 -15.55
CA ASP A 185 -6.88 -14.51 -15.93
C ASP A 185 -7.86 -14.06 -14.83
N ASN A 186 -7.41 -13.10 -14.03
CA ASN A 186 -8.18 -12.55 -12.90
C ASN A 186 -9.44 -11.79 -13.36
N VAL A 187 -9.51 -11.34 -14.62
CA VAL A 187 -10.69 -10.62 -15.15
C VAL A 187 -11.84 -11.58 -15.48
N THR A 188 -11.52 -12.76 -16.01
CA THR A 188 -12.53 -13.74 -16.43
C THR A 188 -12.78 -14.87 -15.43
N ILE A 189 -12.08 -14.85 -14.28
CA ILE A 189 -12.17 -15.89 -13.25
C ILE A 189 -13.60 -16.09 -12.72
N PHE A 190 -14.36 -15.02 -12.57
CA PHE A 190 -15.75 -15.07 -12.09
C PHE A 190 -16.69 -15.77 -13.06
N LYS A 191 -16.39 -15.73 -14.35
CA LYS A 191 -17.14 -16.49 -15.37
C LYS A 191 -16.95 -18.01 -15.23
N GLN A 192 -15.84 -18.46 -14.64
CA GLN A 192 -15.62 -19.87 -14.36
C GLN A 192 -16.58 -20.38 -13.27
N ILE A 193 -16.88 -19.55 -12.26
CA ILE A 193 -17.86 -19.88 -11.22
C ILE A 193 -19.27 -19.95 -11.81
N LEU A 194 -19.67 -18.94 -12.60
CA LEU A 194 -20.97 -18.93 -13.29
C LEU A 194 -21.15 -20.13 -14.21
N ALA A 195 -20.09 -20.53 -14.92
CA ALA A 195 -20.12 -21.68 -15.84
C ALA A 195 -20.08 -23.04 -15.11
N GLY A 196 -20.07 -23.07 -13.77
CA GLY A 196 -19.99 -24.30 -12.98
C GLY A 196 -18.65 -25.03 -13.09
N LYS A 197 -17.59 -24.36 -13.59
CA LYS A 197 -16.22 -24.93 -13.66
C LYS A 197 -15.46 -24.81 -12.34
N ALA A 198 -15.88 -23.88 -11.48
CA ALA A 198 -15.46 -23.71 -10.09
C ALA A 198 -16.69 -23.44 -9.23
N ASP A 199 -16.56 -23.60 -7.93
CA ASP A 199 -17.65 -23.39 -6.98
C ASP A 199 -17.51 -22.07 -6.24
N VAL A 200 -16.30 -21.71 -5.84
CA VAL A 200 -16.02 -20.58 -4.99
C VAL A 200 -14.67 -19.94 -5.31
N MET A 201 -14.62 -18.62 -5.20
CA MET A 201 -13.38 -17.85 -5.02
C MET A 201 -13.46 -17.11 -3.69
N VAL A 202 -12.38 -17.10 -2.93
CA VAL A 202 -12.24 -16.23 -1.76
C VAL A 202 -11.31 -15.08 -2.13
N THR A 203 -11.90 -13.89 -2.15
CA THR A 203 -11.20 -12.65 -2.50
C THR A 203 -11.64 -11.51 -1.59
N ASP A 204 -11.25 -10.28 -1.89
CA ASP A 204 -11.56 -9.12 -1.05
C ASP A 204 -13.07 -8.76 -1.16
N ALA A 205 -13.67 -8.37 -0.03
CA ALA A 205 -15.10 -8.07 0.07
C ALA A 205 -15.54 -6.99 -0.95
N SER A 206 -14.72 -5.96 -1.13
CA SER A 206 -14.97 -4.90 -2.13
C SER A 206 -15.07 -5.45 -3.56
N GLU A 207 -14.23 -6.44 -3.92
CA GLU A 207 -14.29 -7.09 -5.22
C GLU A 207 -15.52 -7.98 -5.34
N THR A 208 -15.85 -8.77 -4.31
CA THR A 208 -17.03 -9.66 -4.36
C THR A 208 -18.33 -8.87 -4.52
N LEU A 209 -18.47 -7.73 -3.86
CA LEU A 209 -19.62 -6.83 -4.00
C LEU A 209 -19.73 -6.25 -5.42
N LEU A 210 -18.62 -5.81 -6.00
CA LEU A 210 -18.60 -5.35 -7.38
C LEU A 210 -18.94 -6.48 -8.36
N GLN A 211 -18.34 -7.66 -8.17
CA GLN A 211 -18.56 -8.80 -9.07
C GLN A 211 -19.98 -9.35 -8.99
N GLN A 212 -20.60 -9.33 -7.82
CA GLN A 212 -22.04 -9.61 -7.67
C GLN A 212 -22.91 -8.65 -8.52
N LYS A 213 -22.54 -7.36 -8.53
CA LYS A 213 -23.26 -6.34 -9.33
C LYS A 213 -23.05 -6.54 -10.84
N LEU A 214 -21.83 -6.87 -11.26
CA LEU A 214 -21.47 -7.02 -12.67
C LEU A 214 -21.88 -8.37 -13.28
N ASN A 215 -22.07 -9.39 -12.45
CA ASN A 215 -22.32 -10.76 -12.87
C ASN A 215 -23.59 -11.30 -12.19
N PRO A 216 -24.79 -11.03 -12.74
CA PRO A 216 -26.04 -11.59 -12.20
C PRO A 216 -25.92 -13.11 -12.05
N GLY A 217 -26.28 -13.62 -10.86
CA GLY A 217 -26.13 -15.03 -10.49
C GLY A 217 -24.94 -15.32 -9.60
N LEU A 218 -24.00 -14.38 -9.40
CA LEU A 218 -23.00 -14.44 -8.33
C LEU A 218 -23.48 -13.67 -7.09
N CYS A 219 -23.17 -14.22 -5.92
CA CYS A 219 -23.45 -13.63 -4.62
C CYS A 219 -22.16 -13.54 -3.78
N SER A 220 -21.92 -12.35 -3.24
CA SER A 220 -20.96 -12.13 -2.17
C SER A 220 -21.51 -12.74 -0.88
N VAL A 221 -20.70 -13.53 -0.18
CA VAL A 221 -21.12 -14.21 1.05
C VAL A 221 -20.55 -13.45 2.25
N HIS A 222 -21.39 -12.93 3.12
CA HIS A 222 -21.08 -12.15 4.35
C HIS A 222 -19.92 -11.12 4.20
N PRO A 223 -19.99 -10.18 3.24
CA PRO A 223 -18.90 -9.22 2.99
C PRO A 223 -18.58 -8.31 4.19
N ASP A 224 -19.56 -8.12 5.09
CA ASP A 224 -19.39 -7.34 6.32
C ASP A 224 -18.69 -8.11 7.46
N GLN A 225 -18.50 -9.42 7.29
CA GLN A 225 -17.84 -10.32 8.25
C GLN A 225 -16.82 -11.23 7.52
N PRO A 226 -15.75 -10.63 6.96
CA PRO A 226 -14.77 -11.39 6.19
C PRO A 226 -14.02 -12.38 7.07
N PHE A 227 -13.54 -13.48 6.47
CA PHE A 227 -12.72 -14.49 7.14
C PHE A 227 -11.39 -13.95 7.66
N GLN A 228 -10.89 -12.91 7.03
CA GLN A 228 -9.63 -12.27 7.38
C GLN A 228 -9.75 -10.77 7.17
N PHE A 229 -9.35 -10.00 8.17
CA PHE A 229 -9.18 -8.55 8.06
C PHE A 229 -8.12 -8.21 7.01
N GLY A 230 -8.33 -7.13 6.29
CA GLY A 230 -7.42 -6.56 5.32
C GLY A 230 -7.59 -5.06 5.18
N GLU A 231 -6.58 -4.42 4.60
CA GLU A 231 -6.58 -3.00 4.27
C GLU A 231 -5.98 -2.79 2.89
N LYS A 232 -6.39 -1.72 2.23
CA LYS A 232 -5.81 -1.24 0.98
C LYS A 232 -4.99 0.02 1.24
N ALA A 233 -3.76 0.04 0.71
CA ALA A 233 -2.87 1.19 0.77
C ALA A 233 -1.94 1.20 -0.44
N TYR A 234 -1.25 2.31 -0.67
CA TYR A 234 -0.25 2.42 -1.73
C TYR A 234 1.12 2.01 -1.22
N MET A 235 1.90 1.30 -2.06
CA MET A 235 3.29 0.99 -1.74
C MET A 235 4.17 2.17 -2.15
N VAL A 236 5.03 2.60 -1.22
CA VAL A 236 6.03 3.66 -1.42
C VAL A 236 7.43 3.14 -1.07
N PRO A 237 8.52 3.76 -1.53
CA PRO A 237 9.88 3.26 -1.32
C PRO A 237 10.22 3.11 0.15
N ARG A 238 10.77 1.95 0.49
CA ARG A 238 11.20 1.68 1.86
C ARG A 238 12.35 2.62 2.25
N GLY A 239 12.21 3.28 3.41
CA GLY A 239 13.20 4.21 3.94
C GLY A 239 13.06 5.65 3.44
N ASP A 240 12.25 5.90 2.43
CA ASP A 240 12.00 7.26 1.94
C ASP A 240 10.82 7.90 2.70
N VAL A 241 11.13 8.40 3.88
CA VAL A 241 10.13 9.04 4.76
C VAL A 241 9.61 10.34 4.13
N VAL A 242 10.43 11.07 3.39
CA VAL A 242 10.04 12.34 2.76
C VAL A 242 8.95 12.10 1.73
N PHE A 243 9.13 11.13 0.84
CA PHE A 243 8.11 10.79 -0.16
C PHE A 243 6.87 10.17 0.48
N GLN A 244 7.04 9.27 1.46
CA GLN A 244 5.92 8.70 2.21
C GLN A 244 5.06 9.76 2.88
N GLN A 245 5.68 10.73 3.59
CA GLN A 245 4.95 11.80 4.27
C GLN A 245 4.18 12.69 3.29
N TYR A 246 4.75 12.98 2.10
CA TYR A 246 4.04 13.72 1.07
C TYR A 246 2.80 12.96 0.59
N VAL A 247 2.96 11.68 0.25
CA VAL A 247 1.85 10.84 -0.24
C VAL A 247 0.78 10.63 0.84
N ASP A 248 1.19 10.42 2.09
CA ASP A 248 0.25 10.29 3.22
C ASP A 248 -0.53 11.58 3.47
N GLN A 249 0.13 12.73 3.44
CA GLN A 249 -0.56 14.02 3.62
C GLN A 249 -1.53 14.31 2.48
N TRP A 250 -1.12 14.04 1.22
CA TRP A 250 -2.01 14.16 0.07
C TRP A 250 -3.22 13.23 0.18
N LEU A 251 -3.00 11.95 0.52
CA LEU A 251 -4.07 10.97 0.67
C LEU A 251 -5.03 11.36 1.80
N HIS A 252 -4.51 11.82 2.93
CA HIS A 252 -5.31 12.33 4.04
C HIS A 252 -6.24 13.48 3.59
N LEU A 253 -5.71 14.43 2.83
CA LEU A 253 -6.50 15.54 2.30
C LEU A 253 -7.55 15.05 1.29
N ALA A 254 -7.21 14.13 0.40
CA ALA A 254 -8.14 13.57 -0.58
C ALA A 254 -9.29 12.77 0.09
N LEU A 255 -9.00 12.09 1.19
CA LEU A 255 -10.01 11.41 2.00
C LEU A 255 -10.92 12.42 2.74
N ALA A 256 -10.32 13.44 3.35
CA ALA A 256 -11.03 14.41 4.18
C ALA A 256 -11.89 15.38 3.36
N ASN A 257 -11.43 15.82 2.18
CA ASN A 257 -12.17 16.78 1.32
C ASN A 257 -13.20 16.11 0.40
N GLY A 258 -13.29 14.77 0.39
CA GLY A 258 -14.23 14.01 -0.42
C GLY A 258 -13.77 13.70 -1.85
N GLU A 259 -12.55 14.02 -2.25
CA GLU A 259 -12.00 13.71 -3.58
C GLU A 259 -11.96 12.19 -3.81
N PHE A 260 -11.43 11.43 -2.84
CA PHE A 260 -11.43 9.97 -2.91
C PHE A 260 -12.84 9.41 -3.05
N ARG A 261 -13.81 9.95 -2.30
CA ARG A 261 -15.21 9.51 -2.37
C ARG A 261 -15.81 9.78 -3.75
N ALA A 262 -15.60 10.97 -4.30
CA ALA A 262 -16.09 11.31 -5.64
C ALA A 262 -15.50 10.39 -6.71
N ILE A 263 -14.21 10.07 -6.61
CA ILE A 263 -13.53 9.14 -7.52
C ILE A 263 -14.07 7.71 -7.35
N SER A 264 -14.15 7.21 -6.11
CA SER A 264 -14.62 5.84 -5.87
C SER A 264 -16.09 5.64 -6.27
N ASP A 265 -16.95 6.63 -6.03
CA ASP A 265 -18.36 6.59 -6.40
C ASP A 265 -18.57 6.45 -7.93
N LYS A 266 -17.68 7.03 -8.74
CA LYS A 266 -17.68 6.88 -10.20
C LYS A 266 -17.53 5.41 -10.65
N TRP A 267 -16.83 4.60 -9.86
CA TRP A 267 -16.53 3.21 -10.19
C TRP A 267 -17.42 2.19 -9.47
N LEU A 268 -18.01 2.56 -8.33
CA LEU A 268 -18.80 1.65 -7.48
C LEU A 268 -20.31 1.84 -7.65
N LYS A 269 -20.78 2.99 -8.08
CA LYS A 269 -22.19 3.31 -8.34
C LYS A 269 -22.55 3.12 -9.80
#